data_6b794f2dc812f52f9fc74d14eb42fedf
#
_entry.id   6b794f2dc812f52f9fc74d14eb42fedf
#
_cell.length_a   1.000
_cell.length_b   1.000
_cell.length_c   1.000
_cell.angle_alpha   90.00
_cell.angle_beta   90.00
_cell.angle_gamma   90.00
#
_symmetry.space_group_name_H-M   'P 1'
#
loop_
_entity.id
_entity.type
_entity.pdbx_description
1 polymer ?
#
loop_
_entity_poly.entity_id
_entity_poly.type
_entity_poly.pdbx_seq_one_letter_code
_entity_poly.pdbx_strand_id
1 'polypeptide(L)'
;MIKSKKSFIKKRWAIASLVGILVFLGVLLPLPYYVEMPGTTENVGEMIKVNQTPLHQKSEEGALNLTTVSMMRATGASLIYAALTDFTDVYSKKDMMGNQTDADYNRMNAFYMASAQNAATYEAFKLAGKPFELDYKGVYVLDVLKKSTFKEVLHIADTVTGVNGQSFKS
;
A
#
# COMPACT_ATOMS: atom_id res chain seq x y z
N MET A 1 21.56 53.99 25.91
CA MET A 1 21.02 52.75 26.52
C MET A 1 19.88 52.05 25.74
N ILE A 2 19.41 52.55 24.61
CA ILE A 2 18.23 52.05 23.86
C ILE A 2 18.60 50.98 22.77
N LYS A 3 19.85 51.00 22.25
CA LYS A 3 20.31 50.04 21.22
C LYS A 3 20.41 48.60 21.69
N SER A 4 20.68 48.33 22.95
CA SER A 4 20.83 46.96 23.51
C SER A 4 19.48 46.19 23.58
N LYS A 5 18.35 46.86 23.96
CA LYS A 5 17.05 46.22 24.04
C LYS A 5 16.51 45.74 22.67
N LYS A 6 16.70 46.54 21.61
CA LYS A 6 16.26 46.15 20.25
C LYS A 6 17.00 44.92 19.69
N SER A 7 18.32 44.79 19.98
CA SER A 7 19.10 43.63 19.59
C SER A 7 18.64 42.36 20.31
N PHE A 8 18.34 42.43 21.58
CA PHE A 8 17.87 41.33 22.39
C PHE A 8 16.48 40.81 21.92
N ILE A 9 15.57 41.71 21.60
CA ILE A 9 14.25 41.38 21.06
C ILE A 9 14.38 40.70 19.70
N LYS A 10 15.20 41.19 18.77
CA LYS A 10 15.45 40.56 17.47
C LYS A 10 16.00 39.16 17.61
N LYS A 11 16.93 38.93 18.54
CA LYS A 11 17.52 37.61 18.83
C LYS A 11 16.48 36.62 19.35
N ARG A 12 15.57 37.06 20.24
CA ARG A 12 14.47 36.21 20.74
C ARG A 12 13.50 35.81 19.62
N TRP A 13 13.11 36.76 18.75
CA TRP A 13 12.27 36.48 17.59
C TRP A 13 12.93 35.54 16.59
N ALA A 14 14.24 35.71 16.35
CA ALA A 14 15.00 34.80 15.47
C ALA A 14 15.05 33.38 16.04
N ILE A 15 15.27 33.23 17.36
CA ILE A 15 15.23 31.92 18.02
C ILE A 15 13.80 31.30 17.94
N ALA A 16 12.78 32.10 18.23
CA ALA A 16 11.39 31.63 18.16
C ALA A 16 11.00 31.17 16.73
N SER A 17 11.43 31.94 15.70
CA SER A 17 11.23 31.54 14.30
C SER A 17 11.98 30.25 13.95
N LEU A 18 13.22 30.12 14.41
CA LEU A 18 14.01 28.90 14.17
C LEU A 18 13.35 27.67 14.82
N VAL A 19 12.92 27.80 16.07
CA VAL A 19 12.19 26.73 16.78
C VAL A 19 10.88 26.42 16.07
N GLY A 20 10.12 27.42 15.62
CA GLY A 20 8.89 27.23 14.85
C GLY A 20 9.13 26.46 13.54
N ILE A 21 10.20 26.79 12.81
CA ILE A 21 10.58 26.08 11.59
C ILE A 21 10.98 24.63 11.89
N LEU A 22 11.76 24.39 12.95
CA LEU A 22 12.17 23.02 13.33
C LEU A 22 10.96 22.16 13.74
N VAL A 23 10.03 22.73 14.51
CA VAL A 23 8.78 22.04 14.86
C VAL A 23 7.94 21.76 13.62
N PHE A 24 7.78 22.73 12.74
CA PHE A 24 7.03 22.58 11.49
C PHE A 24 7.64 21.47 10.60
N LEU A 25 8.96 21.45 10.43
CA LEU A 25 9.65 20.39 9.70
C LEU A 25 9.46 19.04 10.38
N GLY A 26 9.60 18.95 11.70
CA GLY A 26 9.41 17.70 12.46
C GLY A 26 8.01 17.13 12.34
N VAL A 27 6.99 18.00 12.20
CA VAL A 27 5.58 17.59 12.00
C VAL A 27 5.34 17.05 10.59
N LEU A 28 6.06 17.54 9.57
CA LEU A 28 5.84 17.17 8.16
C LEU A 28 6.80 16.10 7.64
N LEU A 29 7.95 15.89 8.28
CA LEU A 29 8.93 14.92 7.80
C LEU A 29 8.38 13.49 7.89
N PRO A 30 8.59 12.66 6.85
CA PRO A 30 8.18 11.27 6.87
C PRO A 30 9.01 10.46 7.86
N LEU A 31 8.34 9.70 8.69
CA LEU A 31 8.91 8.83 9.70
C LEU A 31 8.93 7.36 9.23
N PRO A 32 9.72 6.47 9.85
CA PRO A 32 9.77 5.05 9.51
C PRO A 32 8.59 4.27 10.11
N TYR A 33 7.40 4.85 10.07
CA TYR A 33 6.13 4.28 10.51
C TYR A 33 5.08 4.44 9.43
N TYR A 34 4.02 3.66 9.54
CA TYR A 34 2.81 3.76 8.73
C TYR A 34 1.61 3.92 9.63
N VAL A 35 0.67 4.73 9.20
CA VAL A 35 -0.61 4.92 9.86
C VAL A 35 -1.67 4.26 9.00
N GLU A 36 -2.39 3.33 9.60
CA GLU A 36 -3.56 2.65 9.03
C GLU A 36 -4.81 3.26 9.62
N MET A 37 -5.78 3.60 8.78
CA MET A 37 -7.04 4.19 9.16
C MET A 37 -8.19 3.64 8.33
N PRO A 38 -9.44 3.75 8.77
CA PRO A 38 -10.59 3.36 7.98
C PRO A 38 -10.56 4.00 6.59
N GLY A 39 -10.75 3.20 5.57
CA GLY A 39 -10.86 3.66 4.19
C GLY A 39 -12.30 3.90 3.78
N THR A 40 -12.60 3.61 2.52
CA THR A 40 -13.93 3.75 1.93
C THR A 40 -14.66 2.41 1.90
N THR A 41 -15.96 2.48 1.70
CA THR A 41 -16.79 1.32 1.42
C THR A 41 -17.24 1.41 -0.04
N GLU A 42 -16.88 0.41 -0.85
CA GLU A 42 -17.14 0.38 -2.29
C GLU A 42 -18.15 -0.71 -2.62
N ASN A 43 -19.11 -0.41 -3.47
CA ASN A 43 -20.08 -1.41 -3.94
C ASN A 43 -19.42 -2.35 -4.95
N VAL A 44 -19.35 -3.64 -4.63
CA VAL A 44 -18.73 -4.66 -5.49
C VAL A 44 -19.43 -4.77 -6.85
N GLY A 45 -20.73 -4.55 -6.91
CA GLY A 45 -21.47 -4.57 -8.17
C GLY A 45 -21.02 -3.53 -9.19
N GLU A 46 -20.54 -2.37 -8.73
CA GLU A 46 -19.99 -1.33 -9.62
C GLU A 46 -18.58 -1.67 -10.14
N MET A 47 -17.85 -2.52 -9.40
CA MET A 47 -16.51 -2.96 -9.78
C MET A 47 -16.52 -4.07 -10.83
N ILE A 48 -17.59 -4.88 -10.85
CA ILE A 48 -17.74 -5.98 -11.80
C ILE A 48 -18.32 -5.44 -13.11
N LYS A 49 -17.63 -5.72 -14.20
CA LYS A 49 -18.07 -5.33 -15.55
C LYS A 49 -18.30 -6.56 -16.42
N VAL A 50 -19.46 -6.64 -17.04
CA VAL A 50 -19.77 -7.63 -18.07
C VAL A 50 -19.90 -6.89 -19.39
N ASN A 51 -19.10 -7.24 -20.39
CA ASN A 51 -19.05 -6.53 -21.67
C ASN A 51 -18.88 -5.01 -21.51
N GLN A 52 -17.95 -4.58 -20.63
CA GLN A 52 -17.65 -3.20 -20.28
C GLN A 52 -18.78 -2.43 -19.59
N THR A 53 -19.90 -3.08 -19.31
CA THR A 53 -21.01 -2.49 -18.57
C THR A 53 -20.92 -2.90 -17.11
N PRO A 54 -20.95 -1.95 -16.14
CA PRO A 54 -21.01 -2.27 -14.73
C PRO A 54 -22.22 -3.12 -14.41
N LEU A 55 -22.04 -4.10 -13.54
CA LEU A 55 -23.13 -4.90 -13.05
C LEU A 55 -23.92 -4.07 -12.02
N HIS A 56 -24.93 -3.33 -12.49
CA HIS A 56 -25.84 -2.62 -11.59
C HIS A 56 -26.71 -3.63 -10.87
N GLN A 57 -26.31 -4.03 -9.66
CA GLN A 57 -27.21 -4.76 -8.77
C GLN A 57 -28.27 -3.78 -8.27
N LYS A 58 -29.40 -3.72 -8.96
CA LYS A 58 -30.67 -3.31 -8.36
C LYS A 58 -31.16 -4.47 -7.53
N SER A 59 -30.55 -4.73 -6.41
CA SER A 59 -31.06 -5.69 -5.44
C SER A 59 -31.86 -4.92 -4.41
N GLU A 60 -33.15 -5.14 -4.37
CA GLU A 60 -33.99 -4.69 -3.26
C GLU A 60 -33.67 -5.45 -1.96
N GLU A 61 -32.84 -6.49 -2.03
CA GLU A 61 -32.54 -7.43 -0.94
C GLU A 61 -31.17 -7.25 -0.30
N GLY A 62 -30.36 -6.28 -0.73
CA GLY A 62 -29.06 -6.00 -0.15
C GLY A 62 -27.95 -5.69 -1.18
N ALA A 63 -26.78 -5.31 -0.67
CA ALA A 63 -25.58 -5.03 -1.48
C ALA A 63 -24.37 -5.70 -0.87
N LEU A 64 -23.47 -6.18 -1.73
CA LEU A 64 -22.14 -6.64 -1.32
C LEU A 64 -21.15 -5.47 -1.42
N ASN A 65 -20.58 -5.11 -0.28
CA ASN A 65 -19.65 -4.01 -0.19
C ASN A 65 -18.25 -4.49 0.21
N LEU A 66 -17.22 -3.93 -0.43
CA LEU A 66 -15.84 -4.07 -0.06
C LEU A 66 -15.47 -2.93 0.89
N THR A 67 -15.05 -3.26 2.10
CA THR A 67 -14.45 -2.29 3.02
C THR A 67 -12.95 -2.22 2.79
N THR A 68 -12.41 -1.01 2.75
CA THR A 68 -10.98 -0.76 2.54
C THR A 68 -10.34 -0.14 3.77
N VAL A 69 -9.02 -0.22 3.84
CA VAL A 69 -8.20 0.53 4.78
C VAL A 69 -7.31 1.49 4.01
N SER A 70 -7.14 2.67 4.53
CA SER A 70 -6.19 3.66 4.00
C SER A 70 -4.89 3.55 4.77
N MET A 71 -3.79 3.43 4.06
CA MET A 71 -2.48 3.34 4.65
C MET A 71 -1.58 4.43 4.10
N MET A 72 -0.93 5.16 4.98
CA MET A 72 -0.02 6.24 4.61
C MET A 72 1.25 6.22 5.44
N ARG A 73 2.35 6.71 4.85
CA ARG A 73 3.58 6.90 5.60
C ARG A 73 3.38 7.95 6.68
N ALA A 74 3.79 7.61 7.91
CA ALA A 74 3.57 8.48 9.05
C ALA A 74 4.41 9.76 8.96
N THR A 75 3.82 10.84 9.41
CA THR A 75 4.47 12.11 9.74
C THR A 75 4.18 12.44 11.21
N GLY A 76 4.86 13.41 11.79
CA GLY A 76 4.52 13.86 13.15
C GLY A 76 3.05 14.25 13.28
N ALA A 77 2.48 14.90 12.25
CA ALA A 77 1.05 15.26 12.24
C ALA A 77 0.13 14.02 12.25
N SER A 78 0.42 13.03 11.41
CA SER A 78 -0.42 11.83 11.34
C SER A 78 -0.31 10.95 12.59
N LEU A 79 0.84 10.96 13.27
CA LEU A 79 0.96 10.27 14.56
C LEU A 79 0.15 10.96 15.67
N ILE A 80 0.12 12.29 15.68
CA ILE A 80 -0.74 13.05 16.60
C ILE A 80 -2.22 12.75 16.30
N TYR A 81 -2.58 12.72 15.01
CA TYR A 81 -3.94 12.36 14.60
C TYR A 81 -4.28 10.94 15.06
N ALA A 82 -3.41 9.96 14.83
CA ALA A 82 -3.61 8.57 15.25
C ALA A 82 -3.79 8.42 16.77
N ALA A 83 -3.08 9.24 17.56
CA ALA A 83 -3.21 9.22 19.02
C ALA A 83 -4.53 9.83 19.53
N LEU A 84 -5.24 10.59 18.72
CA LEU A 84 -6.49 11.32 19.07
C LEU A 84 -7.74 10.69 18.44
N THR A 85 -7.59 9.72 17.55
CA THR A 85 -8.71 9.11 16.81
C THR A 85 -8.79 7.61 17.07
N ASP A 86 -10.01 7.09 17.18
CA ASP A 86 -10.27 5.65 17.27
C ASP A 86 -10.08 4.99 15.90
N PHE A 87 -9.87 3.67 15.92
CA PHE A 87 -9.71 2.82 14.72
C PHE A 87 -8.54 3.23 13.81
N THR A 88 -7.50 3.80 14.41
CA THR A 88 -6.28 4.19 13.72
C THR A 88 -5.10 3.47 14.36
N ASP A 89 -4.40 2.65 13.58
CA ASP A 89 -3.26 1.86 14.05
C ASP A 89 -1.94 2.39 13.49
N VAL A 90 -0.86 2.20 14.24
CA VAL A 90 0.48 2.65 13.86
C VAL A 90 1.41 1.44 13.83
N TYR A 91 1.99 1.18 12.67
CA TYR A 91 2.93 0.09 12.46
C TYR A 91 4.33 0.61 12.16
N SER A 92 5.36 -0.07 12.65
CA SER A 92 6.71 0.22 12.17
C SER A 92 6.87 -0.27 10.72
N LYS A 93 7.71 0.41 9.94
CA LYS A 93 8.05 -0.06 8.57
C LYS A 93 8.53 -1.51 8.59
N LYS A 94 9.29 -1.90 9.62
CA LYS A 94 9.83 -3.24 9.76
C LYS A 94 8.75 -4.29 10.00
N ASP A 95 7.76 -3.99 10.83
CA ASP A 95 6.67 -4.93 11.13
C ASP A 95 5.77 -5.14 9.92
N MET A 96 5.57 -4.09 9.13
CA MET A 96 4.69 -4.11 7.97
C MET A 96 5.34 -4.69 6.71
N MET A 97 6.58 -4.31 6.41
CA MET A 97 7.27 -4.65 5.16
C MET A 97 8.47 -5.58 5.38
N GLY A 98 8.86 -5.86 6.63
CA GLY A 98 10.07 -6.62 6.92
C GLY A 98 11.31 -5.91 6.40
N ASN A 99 12.04 -6.58 5.50
CA ASN A 99 13.23 -6.02 4.86
C ASN A 99 12.97 -5.50 3.43
N GLN A 100 11.72 -5.46 3.00
CA GLN A 100 11.35 -5.03 1.65
C GLN A 100 11.44 -3.51 1.49
N THR A 101 11.65 -3.08 0.26
CA THR A 101 11.50 -1.66 -0.10
C THR A 101 10.01 -1.31 -0.30
N ASP A 102 9.66 -0.03 -0.23
CA ASP A 102 8.30 0.44 -0.52
C ASP A 102 7.87 0.03 -1.95
N ALA A 103 8.82 0.02 -2.90
CA ALA A 103 8.57 -0.40 -4.27
C ALA A 103 8.25 -1.90 -4.38
N ASP A 104 8.99 -2.76 -3.65
CA ASP A 104 8.76 -4.20 -3.63
C ASP A 104 7.42 -4.54 -2.99
N TYR A 105 7.11 -3.89 -1.88
CA TYR A 105 5.83 -4.03 -1.20
C TYR A 105 4.65 -3.65 -2.10
N ASN A 106 4.75 -2.53 -2.82
CA ASN A 106 3.72 -2.11 -3.76
C ASN A 106 3.57 -3.08 -4.94
N ARG A 107 4.68 -3.62 -5.48
CA ARG A 107 4.64 -4.63 -6.54
C ARG A 107 3.97 -5.93 -6.09
N MET A 108 4.28 -6.37 -4.86
CA MET A 108 3.62 -7.55 -4.28
C MET A 108 2.12 -7.34 -4.10
N ASN A 109 1.70 -6.20 -3.57
CA ASN A 109 0.28 -5.89 -3.40
C ASN A 109 -0.46 -5.82 -4.74
N ALA A 110 0.16 -5.25 -5.78
CA ALA A 110 -0.39 -5.25 -7.13
C ALA A 110 -0.54 -6.68 -7.68
N PHE A 111 0.45 -7.55 -7.44
CA PHE A 111 0.35 -8.96 -7.81
C PHE A 111 -0.77 -9.69 -7.07
N TYR A 112 -0.89 -9.51 -5.75
CA TYR A 112 -1.97 -10.13 -4.98
C TYR A 112 -3.35 -9.69 -5.46
N MET A 113 -3.50 -8.40 -5.79
CA MET A 113 -4.76 -7.89 -6.34
C MET A 113 -5.06 -8.52 -7.71
N ALA A 114 -4.09 -8.54 -8.62
CA ALA A 114 -4.26 -9.17 -9.94
C ALA A 114 -4.57 -10.67 -9.81
N SER A 115 -3.89 -11.37 -8.90
CA SER A 115 -4.13 -12.79 -8.64
C SER A 115 -5.54 -13.04 -8.08
N ALA A 116 -6.01 -12.20 -7.16
CA ALA A 116 -7.37 -12.30 -6.62
C ALA A 116 -8.43 -12.03 -7.70
N GLN A 117 -8.22 -11.04 -8.58
CA GLN A 117 -9.11 -10.74 -9.70
C GLN A 117 -9.16 -11.90 -10.71
N ASN A 118 -8.00 -12.50 -11.02
CA ASN A 118 -7.93 -13.68 -11.91
C ASN A 118 -8.65 -14.87 -11.30
N ALA A 119 -8.44 -15.14 -10.00
CA ALA A 119 -9.12 -16.22 -9.29
C ALA A 119 -10.64 -16.02 -9.25
N ALA A 120 -11.12 -14.81 -9.00
CA ALA A 120 -12.54 -14.47 -9.03
C ALA A 120 -13.14 -14.67 -10.43
N THR A 121 -12.42 -14.24 -11.47
CA THR A 121 -12.84 -14.45 -12.87
C THR A 121 -12.91 -15.93 -13.22
N TYR A 122 -11.89 -16.70 -12.85
CA TYR A 122 -11.85 -18.15 -13.05
C TYR A 122 -13.06 -18.84 -12.42
N GLU A 123 -13.32 -18.56 -11.13
CA GLU A 123 -14.45 -19.19 -10.43
C GLU A 123 -15.81 -18.75 -11.02
N ALA A 124 -15.95 -17.51 -11.47
CA ALA A 124 -17.15 -17.01 -12.12
C ALA A 124 -17.44 -17.77 -13.43
N PHE A 125 -16.44 -17.96 -14.30
CA PHE A 125 -16.59 -18.72 -15.54
C PHE A 125 -16.91 -20.20 -15.28
N LYS A 126 -16.22 -20.80 -14.30
CA LYS A 126 -16.44 -22.17 -13.88
C LYS A 126 -17.88 -22.41 -13.37
N LEU A 127 -18.36 -21.53 -12.48
CA LEU A 127 -19.72 -21.61 -11.95
C LEU A 127 -20.80 -21.35 -13.02
N ALA A 128 -20.50 -20.47 -13.98
CA ALA A 128 -21.39 -20.18 -15.11
C ALA A 128 -21.38 -21.27 -16.20
N GLY A 129 -20.53 -22.30 -16.09
CA GLY A 129 -20.37 -23.34 -17.12
C GLY A 129 -19.87 -22.80 -18.47
N LYS A 130 -19.13 -21.68 -18.46
CA LYS A 130 -18.61 -21.05 -19.66
C LYS A 130 -17.20 -21.58 -19.97
N PRO A 131 -16.85 -21.76 -21.25
CA PRO A 131 -15.49 -22.16 -21.61
C PRO A 131 -14.49 -21.06 -21.24
N PHE A 132 -13.33 -21.46 -20.75
CA PHE A 132 -12.20 -20.56 -20.45
C PHE A 132 -10.90 -21.28 -20.74
N GLU A 133 -9.84 -20.49 -20.94
CA GLU A 133 -8.48 -20.97 -21.10
C GLU A 133 -7.61 -20.35 -20.00
N LEU A 134 -6.73 -21.15 -19.40
CA LEU A 134 -5.75 -20.71 -18.42
C LEU A 134 -4.40 -20.52 -19.09
N ASP A 135 -3.91 -19.30 -19.07
CA ASP A 135 -2.58 -18.96 -19.57
C ASP A 135 -1.59 -18.85 -18.39
N TYR A 136 -0.81 -19.91 -18.23
CA TYR A 136 0.18 -19.97 -17.15
C TYR A 136 1.42 -19.18 -17.49
N LYS A 137 1.69 -18.11 -16.77
CA LYS A 137 2.80 -17.17 -17.04
C LYS A 137 4.12 -17.58 -16.39
N GLY A 138 4.09 -18.41 -15.35
CA GLY A 138 5.28 -18.82 -14.61
C GLY A 138 5.09 -18.74 -13.10
N VAL A 139 6.20 -18.79 -12.38
CA VAL A 139 6.25 -18.72 -10.91
C VAL A 139 6.68 -17.31 -10.48
N TYR A 140 5.85 -16.67 -9.68
CA TYR A 140 6.12 -15.32 -9.18
C TYR A 140 7.00 -15.35 -7.92
N VAL A 141 8.05 -14.52 -7.90
CA VAL A 141 8.99 -14.41 -6.78
C VAL A 141 8.41 -13.49 -5.71
N LEU A 142 7.98 -14.07 -4.59
CA LEU A 142 7.43 -13.32 -3.46
C LEU A 142 8.50 -12.83 -2.49
N ASP A 143 9.59 -13.60 -2.32
CA ASP A 143 10.72 -13.24 -1.46
C ASP A 143 11.99 -13.92 -1.94
N VAL A 144 13.13 -13.30 -1.65
CA VAL A 144 14.46 -13.85 -1.92
C VAL A 144 15.22 -13.94 -0.61
N LEU A 145 15.45 -15.15 -0.15
CA LEU A 145 16.12 -15.40 1.13
C LEU A 145 17.53 -14.81 1.13
N LYS A 146 17.95 -14.20 2.23
CA LYS A 146 19.28 -13.56 2.39
C LYS A 146 20.47 -14.48 2.07
N LYS A 147 20.32 -15.79 2.27
CA LYS A 147 21.34 -16.81 1.99
C LYS A 147 21.15 -17.50 0.62
N SER A 148 20.20 -17.03 -0.20
CA SER A 148 19.99 -17.58 -1.55
C SER A 148 21.17 -17.29 -2.45
N THR A 149 21.58 -18.27 -3.25
CA THR A 149 22.57 -18.10 -4.32
C THR A 149 22.03 -17.25 -5.47
N PHE A 150 20.71 -17.05 -5.53
CA PHE A 150 20.03 -16.28 -6.58
C PHE A 150 19.77 -14.81 -6.18
N LYS A 151 20.21 -14.37 -5.01
CA LYS A 151 19.92 -13.02 -4.46
C LYS A 151 20.38 -11.85 -5.35
N GLU A 152 21.41 -12.09 -6.19
CA GLU A 152 21.94 -11.09 -7.13
C GLU A 152 21.27 -11.16 -8.52
N VAL A 153 20.43 -12.17 -8.75
CA VAL A 153 19.82 -12.45 -10.06
C VAL A 153 18.30 -12.33 -10.00
N LEU A 154 17.68 -12.80 -8.91
CA LEU A 154 16.25 -12.76 -8.72
C LEU A 154 15.86 -11.61 -7.78
N HIS A 155 14.85 -10.88 -8.17
CA HIS A 155 14.26 -9.82 -7.37
C HIS A 155 12.80 -10.15 -7.01
N ILE A 156 12.31 -9.54 -5.96
CA ILE A 156 10.88 -9.59 -5.63
C ILE A 156 10.07 -9.01 -6.79
N ALA A 157 8.99 -9.66 -7.14
CA ALA A 157 8.14 -9.39 -8.29
C ALA A 157 8.65 -9.87 -9.66
N ASP A 158 9.75 -10.59 -9.71
CA ASP A 158 10.15 -11.28 -10.94
C ASP A 158 9.20 -12.46 -11.22
N THR A 159 9.04 -12.80 -12.49
CA THR A 159 8.34 -14.00 -12.92
C THR A 159 9.33 -14.96 -13.58
N VAL A 160 9.54 -16.11 -12.96
CA VAL A 160 10.37 -17.17 -13.50
C VAL A 160 9.51 -17.98 -14.46
N THR A 161 9.82 -17.91 -15.76
CA THR A 161 9.03 -18.55 -16.83
C THR A 161 9.50 -19.97 -17.16
N GLY A 162 10.70 -20.34 -16.71
CA GLY A 162 11.27 -21.67 -16.94
C GLY A 162 12.62 -21.84 -16.29
N VAL A 163 13.14 -23.06 -16.34
CA VAL A 163 14.47 -23.44 -15.84
C VAL A 163 15.20 -24.27 -16.91
N ASN A 164 16.48 -23.99 -17.16
CA ASN A 164 17.32 -24.67 -18.12
C ASN A 164 16.70 -24.79 -19.54
N GLY A 165 16.03 -23.71 -19.98
CA GLY A 165 15.35 -23.66 -21.28
C GLY A 165 14.03 -24.42 -21.35
N GLN A 166 13.55 -24.99 -20.27
CA GLN A 166 12.24 -25.64 -20.18
C GLN A 166 11.25 -24.68 -19.49
N SER A 167 10.21 -24.32 -20.21
CA SER A 167 9.10 -23.50 -19.65
C SER A 167 8.29 -24.32 -18.66
N PHE A 168 7.77 -23.66 -17.63
CA PHE A 168 6.81 -24.30 -16.75
C PHE A 168 5.51 -24.57 -17.52
N LYS A 169 5.00 -25.77 -17.35
CA LYS A 169 3.66 -26.15 -17.79
C LYS A 169 2.79 -26.27 -16.55
N SER A 170 1.54 -25.84 -16.65
CA SER A 170 0.55 -25.89 -15.55
C SER A 170 0.56 -27.23 -14.82
#